data_825cd231f2c251cc12eb3fa0ad85dd3f
#
_entry.id   825cd231f2c251cc12eb3fa0ad85dd3f
#
_cell.length_a   1.000
_cell.length_b   1.000
_cell.length_c   1.000
_cell.angle_alpha   90.00
_cell.angle_beta   90.00
_cell.angle_gamma   90.00
#
_symmetry.space_group_name_H-M   'P 1'
#
loop_
_entity.id
_entity.type
_entity.pdbx_description
1 polymer ?
#
loop_
_entity_poly.entity_id
_entity_poly.type
_entity_poly.pdbx_seq_one_letter_code
_entity_poly.pdbx_strand_id
1 'polypeptide(L)'
;MGLIKMFPGKIFIHLLILSASACLYGQEDENADPDQELQVTASQRPIEEILVTGERTFISLRNEIRREEENLYRIFNELNSHDRFDIKCKTERRLGSAILIRNCYPRFFTDLRETENSVGLSQLRQDGVDSALFALGVSQLKTDREIRELAAGDYQTLSEEMLRIASENPDYLRILMKVADLKADYQAAREERFGSDN
;
A
#
# COMPACT_ATOMS: atom_id res chain seq x y z
N MET A 1 -41.05 22.05 15.92
CA MET A 1 -40.65 23.49 15.84
C MET A 1 -39.14 23.55 15.99
N GLY A 2 -38.40 23.86 14.94
CA GLY A 2 -36.94 23.92 14.99
C GLY A 2 -36.39 24.29 13.61
N LEU A 3 -35.96 25.51 13.46
CA LEU A 3 -35.66 26.29 12.27
C LEU A 3 -34.57 25.67 11.36
N ILE A 4 -34.89 25.65 10.07
CA ILE A 4 -33.93 25.48 8.96
C ILE A 4 -33.24 26.84 8.75
N LYS A 5 -31.91 26.90 8.94
CA LYS A 5 -31.07 28.04 8.53
C LYS A 5 -30.58 27.82 7.10
N MET A 6 -31.19 28.58 6.18
CA MET A 6 -30.66 28.79 4.82
C MET A 6 -29.47 29.76 4.90
N PHE A 7 -28.35 29.37 4.23
CA PHE A 7 -27.27 30.31 3.93
C PHE A 7 -27.32 30.70 2.45
N PRO A 8 -27.23 31.99 2.14
CA PRO A 8 -27.29 32.49 0.75
C PRO A 8 -25.91 32.43 0.09
N GLY A 9 -25.97 32.11 -1.20
CA GLY A 9 -24.82 32.00 -2.11
C GLY A 9 -24.10 33.35 -2.33
N LYS A 10 -22.82 33.24 -2.61
CA LYS A 10 -22.04 34.30 -3.27
C LYS A 10 -21.44 33.72 -4.56
N ILE A 11 -22.03 34.17 -5.64
CA ILE A 11 -21.53 34.07 -7.03
C ILE A 11 -20.32 34.98 -7.13
N PHE A 12 -19.13 34.49 -7.41
CA PHE A 12 -18.00 35.29 -7.86
C PHE A 12 -17.71 34.97 -9.33
N ILE A 13 -18.12 35.97 -10.15
CA ILE A 13 -17.73 36.12 -11.55
C ILE A 13 -16.33 36.77 -11.54
N HIS A 14 -15.31 36.08 -12.08
CA HIS A 14 -14.03 36.70 -12.45
C HIS A 14 -13.74 36.40 -13.92
N LEU A 15 -14.05 37.33 -14.69
CA LEU A 15 -13.38 38.23 -15.66
C LEU A 15 -12.12 37.61 -16.31
N LEU A 16 -12.32 37.29 -17.60
CA LEU A 16 -11.31 36.97 -18.62
C LEU A 16 -10.42 38.19 -18.87
N ILE A 17 -9.10 38.03 -18.73
CA ILE A 17 -8.14 38.97 -19.31
C ILE A 17 -7.32 38.20 -20.35
N LEU A 18 -7.60 38.53 -21.63
CA LEU A 18 -6.74 38.24 -22.77
C LEU A 18 -5.53 39.20 -22.71
N SER A 19 -4.31 38.67 -22.64
CA SER A 19 -3.11 39.41 -22.96
C SER A 19 -2.41 38.76 -24.17
N ALA A 20 -2.47 39.47 -25.29
CA ALA A 20 -1.71 39.20 -26.50
C ALA A 20 -0.24 39.56 -26.24
N SER A 21 0.69 38.62 -26.41
CA SER A 21 2.13 38.90 -26.48
C SER A 21 2.63 38.79 -27.91
N ALA A 22 3.14 39.91 -28.37
CA ALA A 22 3.72 40.10 -29.69
C ALA A 22 5.03 39.36 -29.88
N CYS A 23 5.19 38.67 -31.00
CA CYS A 23 6.46 38.15 -31.49
C CYS A 23 7.34 39.34 -31.95
N LEU A 24 8.51 39.46 -31.34
CA LEU A 24 9.61 40.27 -31.84
C LEU A 24 10.60 39.38 -32.58
N TYR A 25 10.68 39.58 -33.87
CA TYR A 25 11.75 39.08 -34.73
C TYR A 25 13.06 39.78 -34.34
N GLY A 26 14.10 39.05 -33.95
CA GLY A 26 15.47 39.52 -33.75
C GLY A 26 16.33 39.15 -34.96
N GLN A 27 17.05 40.12 -35.43
CA GLN A 27 17.89 40.13 -36.62
C GLN A 27 19.10 39.19 -36.50
N GLU A 28 19.42 38.55 -37.63
CA GLU A 28 20.69 37.89 -37.91
C GLU A 28 21.77 38.95 -38.06
N ASP A 29 22.78 38.93 -37.18
CA ASP A 29 24.05 39.58 -37.41
C ASP A 29 25.07 38.52 -37.83
N GLU A 30 25.29 38.49 -39.14
CA GLU A 30 26.37 37.79 -39.83
C GLU A 30 27.68 38.57 -39.69
N ASN A 31 28.52 38.18 -38.71
CA ASN A 31 29.93 38.47 -38.69
C ASN A 31 30.66 37.35 -37.98
N ALA A 32 30.99 36.32 -38.76
CA ALA A 32 31.88 35.27 -38.35
C ALA A 32 33.34 35.72 -38.54
N ASP A 33 34.05 35.95 -37.45
CA ASP A 33 35.50 36.06 -37.43
C ASP A 33 36.09 34.66 -37.15
N PRO A 34 36.90 34.04 -38.03
CA PRO A 34 37.22 32.62 -37.95
C PRO A 34 38.51 32.30 -37.14
N ASP A 35 39.00 33.17 -36.26
CA ASP A 35 40.26 32.88 -35.50
C ASP A 35 40.17 33.25 -34.01
N GLN A 36 39.20 32.78 -33.29
CA GLN A 36 39.28 32.69 -31.85
C GLN A 36 39.35 31.23 -31.41
N GLU A 37 40.60 30.77 -31.27
CA GLU A 37 40.96 29.55 -30.54
C GLU A 37 40.37 29.62 -29.12
N LEU A 38 39.18 28.98 -28.94
CA LEU A 38 38.51 28.84 -27.66
C LEU A 38 39.43 28.03 -26.75
N GLN A 39 40.28 28.70 -25.98
CA GLN A 39 40.88 28.13 -24.80
C GLN A 39 39.74 27.83 -23.81
N VAL A 40 39.22 26.61 -23.90
CA VAL A 40 38.36 26.03 -22.87
C VAL A 40 39.24 25.79 -21.64
N THR A 41 39.42 26.84 -20.84
CA THR A 41 39.83 26.65 -19.45
C THR A 41 38.69 25.89 -18.78
N ALA A 42 38.83 24.56 -18.74
CA ALA A 42 38.02 23.70 -17.92
C ALA A 42 38.19 24.17 -16.48
N SER A 43 37.32 25.10 -16.07
CA SER A 43 37.14 25.42 -14.66
C SER A 43 36.70 24.14 -14.01
N GLN A 44 37.63 23.39 -13.44
CA GLN A 44 37.37 22.27 -12.57
C GLN A 44 36.65 22.84 -11.33
N ARG A 45 35.34 23.02 -11.44
CA ARG A 45 34.52 23.20 -10.26
C ARG A 45 34.68 21.91 -9.47
N PRO A 46 35.12 21.96 -8.21
CA PRO A 46 35.11 20.78 -7.39
C PRO A 46 33.70 20.21 -7.42
N ILE A 47 33.58 18.94 -7.81
CA ILE A 47 32.31 18.23 -7.70
C ILE A 47 32.03 18.20 -6.21
N GLU A 48 31.12 19.04 -5.74
CA GLU A 48 30.61 18.93 -4.37
C GLU A 48 30.02 17.53 -4.27
N GLU A 49 30.71 16.69 -3.52
CA GLU A 49 30.20 15.37 -3.16
C GLU A 49 28.98 15.60 -2.26
N ILE A 50 27.78 15.62 -2.88
CA ILE A 50 26.53 15.71 -2.13
C ILE A 50 26.38 14.37 -1.41
N LEU A 51 26.82 14.34 -0.16
CA LEU A 51 26.56 13.23 0.75
C LEU A 51 25.06 13.20 1.00
N VAL A 52 24.32 12.46 0.17
CA VAL A 52 22.88 12.23 0.38
C VAL A 52 22.77 11.25 1.55
N THR A 53 22.81 11.77 2.77
CA THR A 53 22.35 11.05 3.97
C THR A 53 20.84 10.94 3.86
N GLY A 54 20.36 9.98 3.04
CA GLY A 54 18.96 9.73 2.87
C GLY A 54 18.39 9.07 4.12
N GLU A 55 17.61 9.80 4.90
CA GLU A 55 16.70 9.17 5.85
C GLU A 55 15.84 8.14 5.11
N ARG A 56 15.63 6.97 5.71
CA ARG A 56 14.77 5.93 5.13
C ARG A 56 13.38 6.49 4.92
N THR A 57 12.95 6.60 3.68
CA THR A 57 11.60 7.10 3.37
C THR A 57 10.54 6.05 3.74
N PHE A 58 9.30 6.47 4.03
CA PHE A 58 8.18 5.54 4.25
C PHE A 58 7.97 4.55 3.10
N ILE A 59 8.24 4.98 1.86
CA ILE A 59 8.12 4.12 0.68
C ILE A 59 9.22 3.06 0.71
N SER A 60 10.44 3.45 1.04
CA SER A 60 11.59 2.55 1.18
C SER A 60 11.33 1.51 2.27
N LEU A 61 10.94 1.94 3.47
CA LEU A 61 10.61 1.06 4.60
C LEU A 61 9.49 0.07 4.24
N ARG A 62 8.38 0.54 3.64
CA ARG A 62 7.29 -0.34 3.21
C ARG A 62 7.74 -1.38 2.18
N ASN A 63 8.58 -0.99 1.24
CA ASN A 63 9.10 -1.92 0.23
C ASN A 63 10.05 -2.95 0.84
N GLU A 64 10.84 -2.55 1.84
CA GLU A 64 11.73 -3.45 2.57
C GLU A 64 10.91 -4.44 3.42
N ILE A 65 9.94 -3.97 4.21
CA ILE A 65 9.01 -4.81 4.97
C ILE A 65 8.37 -5.83 4.05
N ARG A 66 7.83 -5.40 2.90
CA ARG A 66 7.17 -6.32 1.95
C ARG A 66 8.10 -7.43 1.47
N ARG A 67 9.35 -7.12 1.11
CA ARG A 67 10.32 -8.12 0.65
C ARG A 67 10.68 -9.12 1.75
N GLU A 68 10.90 -8.62 2.96
CA GLU A 68 11.25 -9.48 4.08
C GLU A 68 10.05 -10.34 4.54
N GLU A 69 8.82 -9.81 4.50
CA GLU A 69 7.61 -10.62 4.72
C GLU A 69 7.42 -11.70 3.66
N GLU A 70 7.65 -11.40 2.38
CA GLU A 70 7.58 -12.42 1.31
C GLU A 70 8.59 -13.53 1.55
N ASN A 71 9.82 -13.18 1.95
CA ASN A 71 10.84 -14.15 2.28
C ASN A 71 10.48 -14.96 3.54
N LEU A 72 9.97 -14.30 4.60
CA LEU A 72 9.51 -14.94 5.83
C LEU A 72 8.42 -15.98 5.54
N TYR A 73 7.38 -15.60 4.79
CA TYR A 73 6.27 -16.51 4.48
C TYR A 73 6.68 -17.63 3.53
N ARG A 74 7.59 -17.38 2.59
CA ARG A 74 8.15 -18.43 1.74
C ARG A 74 8.86 -19.49 2.57
N ILE A 75 9.77 -19.10 3.48
CA ILE A 75 10.50 -20.02 4.33
C ILE A 75 9.55 -20.71 5.30
N PHE A 76 8.58 -20.01 5.88
CA PHE A 76 7.56 -20.62 6.72
C PHE A 76 6.78 -21.70 5.96
N ASN A 77 6.31 -21.43 4.75
CA ASN A 77 5.56 -22.38 3.93
C ASN A 77 6.42 -23.60 3.50
N GLU A 78 7.75 -23.46 3.43
CA GLU A 78 8.67 -24.57 3.16
C GLU A 78 8.92 -25.44 4.40
N LEU A 79 8.85 -24.86 5.61
CA LEU A 79 9.20 -25.52 6.87
C LEU A 79 7.99 -26.02 7.66
N ASN A 80 6.80 -25.46 7.43
CA ASN A 80 5.62 -25.90 8.14
C ASN A 80 5.17 -27.29 7.67
N SER A 81 4.60 -28.07 8.61
CA SER A 81 4.21 -29.46 8.35
C SER A 81 2.80 -29.59 7.77
N HIS A 82 2.05 -28.50 7.66
CA HIS A 82 0.63 -28.52 7.33
C HIS A 82 0.26 -27.43 6.33
N ASP A 83 0.00 -27.79 5.09
CA ASP A 83 -0.39 -26.90 4.00
C ASP A 83 -1.53 -25.93 4.35
N ARG A 84 -2.37 -26.29 5.32
CA ARG A 84 -3.47 -25.41 5.78
C ARG A 84 -2.97 -24.11 6.41
N PHE A 85 -1.72 -24.09 6.91
CA PHE A 85 -1.09 -22.91 7.50
C PHE A 85 -0.30 -22.08 6.48
N ASP A 86 -0.17 -22.54 5.23
CA ASP A 86 0.52 -21.79 4.19
C ASP A 86 -0.03 -20.37 4.07
N ILE A 87 0.86 -19.39 4.13
CA ILE A 87 0.50 -17.98 4.01
C ILE A 87 0.67 -17.55 2.55
N LYS A 88 -0.43 -17.09 1.96
CA LYS A 88 -0.45 -16.57 0.58
C LYS A 88 -0.84 -15.10 0.56
N CYS A 89 -0.04 -14.31 -0.16
CA CYS A 89 -0.29 -12.88 -0.32
C CYS A 89 -0.93 -12.60 -1.68
N LYS A 90 -2.00 -11.80 -1.66
CA LYS A 90 -2.67 -11.33 -2.88
C LYS A 90 -2.79 -9.81 -2.84
N THR A 91 -2.70 -9.20 -4.01
CA THR A 91 -2.97 -7.77 -4.16
C THR A 91 -4.41 -7.61 -4.68
N GLU A 92 -5.24 -6.99 -3.88
CA GLU A 92 -6.66 -6.85 -4.13
C GLU A 92 -7.06 -5.37 -4.13
N ARG A 93 -8.11 -5.04 -4.86
CA ARG A 93 -8.74 -3.72 -4.79
C ARG A 93 -9.90 -3.77 -3.80
N ARG A 94 -9.95 -2.79 -2.92
CA ARG A 94 -11.14 -2.60 -2.10
C ARG A 94 -12.30 -2.14 -2.98
N LEU A 95 -13.49 -2.66 -2.73
CA LEU A 95 -14.69 -2.24 -3.46
C LEU A 95 -14.85 -0.72 -3.37
N GLY A 96 -15.05 -0.05 -4.53
CA GLY A 96 -15.16 1.40 -4.60
C GLY A 96 -13.85 2.19 -4.49
N SER A 97 -12.68 1.52 -4.47
CA SER A 97 -11.37 2.17 -4.40
C SER A 97 -10.45 1.75 -5.56
N ALA A 98 -9.67 2.70 -6.07
CA ALA A 98 -8.59 2.43 -7.02
C ALA A 98 -7.30 1.94 -6.33
N ILE A 99 -7.25 1.99 -4.99
CA ILE A 99 -6.06 1.66 -4.20
C ILE A 99 -5.90 0.14 -4.13
N LEU A 100 -4.72 -0.32 -4.53
CA LEU A 100 -4.31 -1.71 -4.39
C LEU A 100 -3.78 -1.95 -2.97
N ILE A 101 -4.35 -2.95 -2.30
CA ILE A 101 -3.94 -3.36 -0.96
C ILE A 101 -3.41 -4.80 -1.05
N ARG A 102 -2.21 -5.02 -0.50
CA ARG A 102 -1.66 -6.36 -0.36
C ARG A 102 -2.13 -6.96 0.95
N ASN A 103 -2.81 -8.10 0.87
CA ASN A 103 -3.27 -8.88 2.01
C ASN A 103 -2.62 -10.27 1.98
N CYS A 104 -2.16 -10.72 3.14
CA CYS A 104 -1.57 -12.04 3.31
C CYS A 104 -2.44 -12.83 4.28
N TYR A 105 -2.94 -13.97 3.85
CA TYR A 105 -3.83 -14.81 4.64
C TYR A 105 -3.33 -16.26 4.67
N PRO A 106 -3.44 -16.94 5.83
CA PRO A 106 -3.28 -18.38 5.89
C PRO A 106 -4.36 -19.08 5.06
N ARG A 107 -4.04 -20.26 4.53
CA ARG A 107 -4.95 -21.03 3.69
C ARG A 107 -6.24 -21.37 4.42
N PHE A 108 -6.17 -21.78 5.70
CA PHE A 108 -7.38 -22.06 6.48
C PHE A 108 -8.35 -20.88 6.54
N PHE A 109 -7.83 -19.64 6.59
CA PHE A 109 -8.69 -18.45 6.59
C PHE A 109 -9.40 -18.26 5.24
N THR A 110 -8.69 -18.45 4.12
CA THR A 110 -9.29 -18.32 2.79
C THR A 110 -10.33 -19.42 2.53
N ASP A 111 -10.03 -20.64 2.94
CA ASP A 111 -10.94 -21.79 2.79
C ASP A 111 -12.20 -21.60 3.64
N LEU A 112 -12.04 -21.15 4.90
CA LEU A 112 -13.17 -20.85 5.78
C LEU A 112 -14.04 -19.72 5.23
N ARG A 113 -13.40 -18.62 4.77
CA ARG A 113 -14.10 -17.48 4.15
C ARG A 113 -14.90 -17.91 2.92
N GLU A 114 -14.35 -18.78 2.09
CA GLU A 114 -15.01 -19.31 0.91
C GLU A 114 -16.20 -20.19 1.30
N THR A 115 -16.00 -21.10 2.27
CA THR A 115 -17.05 -22.00 2.76
C THR A 115 -18.21 -21.22 3.39
N GLU A 116 -17.92 -20.32 4.32
CA GLU A 116 -18.92 -19.55 5.06
C GLU A 116 -19.72 -18.60 4.17
N ASN A 117 -19.09 -18.07 3.10
CA ASN A 117 -19.76 -17.16 2.18
C ASN A 117 -20.36 -17.88 0.95
N SER A 118 -20.15 -19.18 0.77
CA SER A 118 -20.66 -19.93 -0.38
C SER A 118 -22.18 -19.93 -0.43
N VAL A 119 -22.84 -20.05 0.71
CA VAL A 119 -24.32 -20.06 0.83
C VAL A 119 -24.90 -18.71 0.38
N GLY A 120 -24.39 -17.61 0.92
CA GLY A 120 -24.83 -16.26 0.52
C GLY A 120 -24.59 -15.99 -0.97
N LEU A 121 -23.43 -16.40 -1.51
CA LEU A 121 -23.12 -16.24 -2.93
C LEU A 121 -23.99 -17.12 -3.83
N SER A 122 -24.35 -18.33 -3.38
CA SER A 122 -25.25 -19.22 -4.15
C SER A 122 -26.66 -18.65 -4.25
N GLN A 123 -27.17 -18.08 -3.17
CA GLN A 123 -28.48 -17.41 -3.16
C GLN A 123 -28.49 -16.19 -4.09
N LEU A 124 -27.43 -15.36 -4.07
CA LEU A 124 -27.31 -14.22 -5.00
C LEU A 124 -27.31 -14.62 -6.48
N ARG A 125 -26.87 -15.85 -6.80
CA ARG A 125 -26.85 -16.38 -8.19
C ARG A 125 -28.21 -16.96 -8.61
N GLN A 126 -28.96 -17.50 -7.68
CA GLN A 126 -30.16 -18.29 -7.96
C GLN A 126 -31.41 -17.41 -8.13
N ASP A 127 -31.51 -16.32 -7.41
CA ASP A 127 -32.74 -15.55 -7.28
C ASP A 127 -32.86 -14.34 -8.20
N GLY A 128 -31.91 -14.13 -9.10
CA GLY A 128 -31.93 -12.98 -10.00
C GLY A 128 -31.83 -11.62 -9.25
N VAL A 129 -32.11 -10.53 -9.94
CA VAL A 129 -31.92 -9.15 -9.41
C VAL A 129 -33.14 -8.67 -8.61
N ASP A 130 -33.82 -9.53 -7.88
CA ASP A 130 -34.86 -9.08 -6.93
C ASP A 130 -34.15 -8.43 -5.72
N SER A 131 -34.36 -7.12 -5.55
CA SER A 131 -33.63 -6.30 -4.61
C SER A 131 -33.75 -6.74 -3.14
N ALA A 132 -34.86 -7.37 -2.77
CA ALA A 132 -35.05 -7.86 -1.41
C ALA A 132 -34.27 -9.13 -1.13
N LEU A 133 -34.23 -10.09 -2.06
CA LEU A 133 -33.49 -11.34 -1.95
C LEU A 133 -31.98 -11.08 -2.09
N PHE A 134 -31.58 -10.14 -2.95
CA PHE A 134 -30.21 -9.68 -3.04
C PHE A 134 -29.71 -9.12 -1.70
N ALA A 135 -30.50 -8.26 -1.04
CA ALA A 135 -30.15 -7.69 0.26
C ALA A 135 -30.02 -8.78 1.34
N LEU A 136 -30.89 -9.82 1.33
CA LEU A 136 -30.77 -10.96 2.23
C LEU A 136 -29.50 -11.77 1.97
N GLY A 137 -29.17 -12.07 0.72
CA GLY A 137 -27.94 -12.77 0.35
C GLY A 137 -26.68 -12.03 0.78
N VAL A 138 -26.63 -10.70 0.60
CA VAL A 138 -25.50 -9.87 1.05
C VAL A 138 -25.40 -9.84 2.57
N SER A 139 -26.53 -9.80 3.30
CA SER A 139 -26.53 -9.80 4.77
C SER A 139 -26.02 -11.10 5.39
N GLN A 140 -25.98 -12.19 4.63
CA GLN A 140 -25.42 -13.48 5.07
C GLN A 140 -23.91 -13.61 4.82
N LEU A 141 -23.32 -12.69 4.07
CA LEU A 141 -21.87 -12.70 3.84
C LEU A 141 -21.13 -12.26 5.11
N LYS A 142 -20.27 -13.13 5.59
CA LYS A 142 -19.42 -12.82 6.74
C LYS A 142 -18.27 -11.91 6.36
N THR A 143 -18.01 -10.95 7.20
CA THR A 143 -16.86 -10.05 7.09
C THR A 143 -15.56 -10.77 7.45
N ASP A 144 -14.40 -10.23 7.02
CA ASP A 144 -13.10 -10.76 7.41
C ASP A 144 -12.89 -10.78 8.94
N ARG A 145 -13.57 -9.91 9.68
CA ARG A 145 -13.52 -9.89 11.14
C ARG A 145 -14.24 -11.11 11.72
N GLU A 146 -15.45 -11.38 11.27
CA GLU A 146 -16.22 -12.55 11.72
C GLU A 146 -15.52 -13.86 11.36
N ILE A 147 -14.92 -13.93 10.17
CA ILE A 147 -14.13 -15.11 9.76
C ILE A 147 -12.89 -15.28 10.67
N ARG A 148 -12.21 -14.19 11.08
CA ARG A 148 -11.11 -14.28 12.05
C ARG A 148 -11.54 -14.74 13.42
N GLU A 149 -12.70 -14.32 13.87
CA GLU A 149 -13.28 -14.77 15.15
C GLU A 149 -13.59 -16.28 15.10
N LEU A 150 -14.15 -16.77 14.00
CA LEU A 150 -14.38 -18.20 13.79
C LEU A 150 -13.08 -19.01 13.71
N ALA A 151 -12.04 -18.45 13.13
CA ALA A 151 -10.74 -19.08 12.95
C ALA A 151 -9.76 -18.84 14.13
N ALA A 152 -10.21 -18.31 15.26
CA ALA A 152 -9.33 -17.91 16.37
C ALA A 152 -8.44 -19.06 16.86
N GLY A 153 -8.97 -20.27 16.98
CA GLY A 153 -8.18 -21.46 17.36
C GLY A 153 -7.11 -21.84 16.33
N ASP A 154 -7.42 -21.70 15.03
CA ASP A 154 -6.44 -21.95 13.96
C ASP A 154 -5.32 -20.91 13.95
N TYR A 155 -5.63 -19.64 14.24
CA TYR A 155 -4.61 -18.59 14.41
C TYR A 155 -3.70 -18.84 15.62
N GLN A 156 -4.23 -19.38 16.70
CA GLN A 156 -3.41 -19.77 17.84
C GLN A 156 -2.44 -20.89 17.44
N THR A 157 -2.95 -21.96 16.80
CA THR A 157 -2.11 -23.08 16.33
C THR A 157 -1.06 -22.60 15.32
N LEU A 158 -1.42 -21.68 14.41
CA LEU A 158 -0.46 -21.07 13.49
C LEU A 158 0.67 -20.35 14.23
N SER A 159 0.33 -19.58 15.29
CA SER A 159 1.32 -18.89 16.11
C SER A 159 2.26 -19.87 16.82
N GLU A 160 1.73 -20.97 17.36
CA GLU A 160 2.51 -22.02 18.00
C GLU A 160 3.46 -22.69 16.98
N GLU A 161 2.99 -22.96 15.78
CA GLU A 161 3.82 -23.54 14.70
C GLU A 161 4.92 -22.57 14.26
N MET A 162 4.62 -21.27 14.11
CA MET A 162 5.63 -20.25 13.80
C MET A 162 6.70 -20.17 14.89
N LEU A 163 6.32 -20.23 16.16
CA LEU A 163 7.26 -20.23 17.28
C LEU A 163 8.11 -21.50 17.31
N ARG A 164 7.52 -22.66 17.05
CA ARG A 164 8.25 -23.93 16.95
C ARG A 164 9.32 -23.84 15.86
N ILE A 165 8.96 -23.41 14.65
CA ILE A 165 9.90 -23.24 13.55
C ILE A 165 11.00 -22.24 13.89
N ALA A 166 10.65 -21.12 14.55
CA ALA A 166 11.62 -20.12 14.98
C ALA A 166 12.63 -20.67 16.00
N SER A 167 12.20 -21.59 16.87
CA SER A 167 13.08 -22.24 17.85
C SER A 167 14.01 -23.28 17.23
N GLU A 168 13.60 -23.91 16.13
CA GLU A 168 14.34 -24.97 15.45
C GLU A 168 15.21 -24.44 14.32
N ASN A 169 14.86 -23.28 13.72
CA ASN A 169 15.53 -22.71 12.55
C ASN A 169 16.03 -21.29 12.83
N PRO A 170 17.35 -21.11 13.05
CA PRO A 170 17.93 -19.80 13.34
C PRO A 170 17.82 -18.81 12.17
N ASP A 171 17.78 -19.28 10.92
CA ASP A 171 17.62 -18.41 9.75
C ASP A 171 16.20 -17.84 9.68
N TYR A 172 15.19 -18.65 9.97
CA TYR A 172 13.81 -18.20 10.08
C TYR A 172 13.65 -17.17 11.22
N LEU A 173 14.22 -17.46 12.41
CA LEU A 173 14.20 -16.55 13.54
C LEU A 173 14.82 -15.19 13.19
N ARG A 174 15.97 -15.19 12.51
CA ARG A 174 16.65 -13.95 12.10
C ARG A 174 15.79 -13.10 11.18
N ILE A 175 15.09 -13.71 10.21
CA ILE A 175 14.19 -12.99 9.30
C ILE A 175 12.96 -12.48 10.04
N LEU A 176 12.40 -13.28 10.95
CA LEU A 176 11.28 -12.88 11.78
C LEU A 176 11.61 -11.64 12.61
N MET A 177 12.78 -11.63 13.27
CA MET A 177 13.27 -10.47 14.02
C MET A 177 13.47 -9.26 13.11
N LYS A 178 14.09 -9.44 11.95
CA LYS A 178 14.28 -8.36 10.98
C LYS A 178 12.95 -7.72 10.54
N VAL A 179 11.91 -8.53 10.29
CA VAL A 179 10.58 -8.02 9.95
C VAL A 179 9.97 -7.23 11.12
N ALA A 180 10.16 -7.72 12.36
CA ALA A 180 9.68 -7.03 13.56
C ALA A 180 10.36 -5.67 13.73
N ASP A 181 11.69 -5.61 13.59
CA ASP A 181 12.47 -4.36 13.69
C ASP A 181 12.06 -3.36 12.61
N LEU A 182 11.93 -3.79 11.34
CA LEU A 182 11.49 -2.92 10.25
C LEU A 182 10.07 -2.35 10.48
N LYS A 183 9.17 -3.14 11.07
CA LYS A 183 7.83 -2.68 11.43
C LYS A 183 7.87 -1.68 12.58
N ALA A 184 8.73 -1.89 13.57
CA ALA A 184 8.94 -0.95 14.66
C ALA A 184 9.49 0.39 14.14
N ASP A 185 10.52 0.36 13.28
CA ASP A 185 11.09 1.54 12.62
C ASP A 185 10.02 2.32 11.83
N TYR A 186 9.17 1.59 11.09
CA TYR A 186 8.09 2.20 10.33
C TYR A 186 7.06 2.87 11.23
N GLN A 187 6.69 2.25 12.34
CA GLN A 187 5.75 2.84 13.29
C GLN A 187 6.36 4.07 13.98
N ALA A 188 7.61 3.99 14.44
CA ALA A 188 8.31 5.12 15.04
C ALA A 188 8.38 6.33 14.08
N ALA A 189 8.77 6.10 12.82
CA ALA A 189 8.82 7.14 11.82
C ALA A 189 7.42 7.72 11.50
N ARG A 190 6.38 6.89 11.57
CA ARG A 190 4.99 7.34 11.39
C ARG A 190 4.53 8.22 12.55
N GLU A 191 4.79 7.81 13.79
CA GLU A 191 4.44 8.57 14.99
C GLU A 191 5.16 9.93 15.03
N GLU A 192 6.44 9.95 14.67
CA GLU A 192 7.22 11.18 14.59
C GLU A 192 6.62 12.17 13.59
N ARG A 193 6.15 11.69 12.43
CA ARG A 193 5.68 12.55 11.34
C ARG A 193 4.23 12.96 11.46
N PHE A 194 3.36 12.10 12.00
CA PHE A 194 1.91 12.30 12.01
C PHE A 194 1.32 12.41 13.43
N GLY A 195 2.13 12.24 14.47
CA GLY A 195 1.69 12.13 15.84
C GLY A 195 1.09 10.75 16.16
N SER A 196 0.99 10.44 17.46
CA SER A 196 0.27 9.24 17.90
C SER A 196 -1.22 9.41 17.63
N ASP A 197 -1.82 8.49 16.88
CA ASP A 197 -3.27 8.39 16.74
C ASP A 197 -3.85 8.00 18.13
N ASN A 198 -4.26 9.00 18.92
CA ASN A 198 -5.04 8.84 20.15
C ASN A 198 -6.52 8.69 19.83
#